data_4388d4a0745f6da1e02fed3fa309a801
#
_entry.id   4388d4a0745f6da1e02fed3fa309a801
#
_cell.length_a   1.000
_cell.length_b   1.000
_cell.length_c   1.000
_cell.angle_alpha   90.00
_cell.angle_beta   90.00
_cell.angle_gamma   90.00
#
_symmetry.space_group_name_H-M   'P 1'
#
loop_
_entity.id
_entity.type
_entity.pdbx_description
1 polymer ?
#
loop_
_entity_poly.entity_id
_entity_poly.type
_entity_poly.pdbx_seq_one_letter_code
_entity_poly.pdbx_strand_id
1 'polypeptide(L)'
;MEIDHIRALACDYAAKLNVGEPAVRQARFSSWAPTGLRPRMSRRRPVLIVDTRFDGLETAEKEAAIAGALVGAATSPRYWRHMGWTGFLLLLMALIMGGVSASLSGWAEPVPLVVSPAFSLLVTAQVHRRFVYAVDRATVEAFGWAVIDASLELHRRTPFKYLDPQRLYTPKWEQRMARLDRLRESGGPKVPARPAN
;
A
#
# COMPACT_ATOMS: atom_id res chain seq x y z
N MET A 1 -13.20 -3.22 20.30
CA MET A 1 -14.07 -3.95 19.33
C MET A 1 -13.72 -5.43 19.42
N GLU A 2 -14.71 -6.28 19.49
CA GLU A 2 -14.50 -7.72 19.65
C GLU A 2 -13.84 -8.28 18.39
N ILE A 3 -12.81 -9.11 18.52
CA ILE A 3 -12.02 -9.65 17.41
C ILE A 3 -12.88 -10.41 16.40
N ASP A 4 -13.99 -11.00 16.87
CA ASP A 4 -14.93 -11.71 16.03
C ASP A 4 -15.71 -10.78 15.09
N HIS A 5 -16.03 -9.56 15.53
CA HIS A 5 -16.62 -8.54 14.66
C HIS A 5 -15.64 -8.09 13.56
N ILE A 6 -14.36 -7.90 13.92
CA ILE A 6 -13.32 -7.60 12.92
C ILE A 6 -13.18 -8.73 11.90
N ARG A 7 -13.23 -9.98 12.38
CA ARG A 7 -13.17 -11.17 11.52
C ARG A 7 -14.36 -11.24 10.58
N ALA A 8 -15.57 -11.06 11.08
CA ALA A 8 -16.79 -11.07 10.27
C ALA A 8 -16.74 -10.00 9.16
N LEU A 9 -16.38 -8.76 9.51
CA LEU A 9 -16.22 -7.66 8.55
C LEU A 9 -15.13 -7.95 7.52
N ALA A 10 -13.98 -8.49 7.96
CA ALA A 10 -12.89 -8.84 7.07
C ALA A 10 -13.27 -9.98 6.10
N CYS A 11 -14.05 -10.96 6.53
CA CYS A 11 -14.57 -12.04 5.67
C CYS A 11 -15.55 -11.49 4.62
N ASP A 12 -16.48 -10.60 5.00
CA ASP A 12 -17.39 -9.96 4.06
C ASP A 12 -16.63 -9.16 2.97
N TYR A 13 -15.64 -8.38 3.38
CA TYR A 13 -14.85 -7.60 2.45
C TYR A 13 -13.94 -8.47 1.56
N ALA A 14 -13.40 -9.56 2.10
CA ALA A 14 -12.61 -10.51 1.34
C ALA A 14 -13.44 -11.21 0.26
N ALA A 15 -14.69 -11.58 0.58
CA ALA A 15 -15.62 -12.15 -0.37
C ALA A 15 -15.91 -11.18 -1.54
N LYS A 16 -16.16 -9.90 -1.26
CA LYS A 16 -16.36 -8.86 -2.29
C LYS A 16 -15.15 -8.69 -3.21
N LEU A 17 -13.94 -8.88 -2.69
CA LEU A 17 -12.69 -8.73 -3.44
C LEU A 17 -12.20 -10.02 -4.10
N ASN A 18 -12.92 -11.14 -3.91
CA ASN A 18 -12.50 -12.47 -4.36
C ASN A 18 -11.06 -12.82 -3.91
N VAL A 19 -10.76 -12.52 -2.65
CA VAL A 19 -9.53 -12.94 -1.96
C VAL A 19 -9.85 -14.05 -0.98
N GLY A 20 -8.84 -14.85 -0.63
CA GLY A 20 -9.02 -15.94 0.33
C GLY A 20 -9.41 -15.42 1.71
N GLU A 21 -10.03 -16.30 2.51
CA GLU A 21 -10.50 -15.99 3.85
C GLU A 21 -9.36 -15.40 4.73
N PRO A 22 -9.57 -14.20 5.30
CA PRO A 22 -8.56 -13.53 6.09
C PRO A 22 -8.44 -14.17 7.48
N ALA A 23 -7.21 -14.39 7.93
CA ALA A 23 -6.94 -14.71 9.32
C ALA A 23 -6.76 -13.41 10.11
N VAL A 24 -7.53 -13.22 11.17
CA VAL A 24 -7.38 -12.09 12.09
C VAL A 24 -6.65 -12.57 13.34
N ARG A 25 -5.56 -11.90 13.69
CA ARG A 25 -4.73 -12.22 14.87
C ARG A 25 -4.49 -10.97 15.68
N GLN A 26 -4.53 -11.10 16.99
CA GLN A 26 -4.14 -10.04 17.91
C GLN A 26 -2.67 -10.21 18.26
N ALA A 27 -1.90 -9.13 18.13
CA ALA A 27 -0.51 -9.10 18.58
C ALA A 27 -0.10 -7.65 18.86
N ARG A 28 0.79 -7.48 19.85
CA ARG A 28 1.46 -6.20 20.05
C ARG A 28 2.59 -6.07 19.03
N PHE A 29 2.67 -4.94 18.37
CA PHE A 29 3.79 -4.62 17.50
C PHE A 29 4.29 -3.20 17.72
N SER A 30 5.54 -2.98 17.31
CA SER A 30 6.19 -1.69 17.47
C SER A 30 5.45 -0.57 16.71
N SER A 31 5.83 0.65 16.98
CA SER A 31 5.22 1.90 16.48
C SER A 31 5.14 2.08 14.94
N TRP A 32 5.50 1.06 14.16
CA TRP A 32 5.55 1.10 12.69
C TRP A 32 4.17 1.03 12.01
N ALA A 33 3.13 0.65 12.73
CA ALA A 33 1.77 0.67 12.20
C ALA A 33 0.94 1.65 13.04
N PRO A 34 0.87 2.91 12.64
CA PRO A 34 0.21 3.96 13.44
C PRO A 34 -1.28 3.67 13.66
N THR A 35 -1.94 2.98 12.74
CA THR A 35 -3.34 2.58 12.83
C THR A 35 -3.59 1.37 13.72
N GLY A 36 -2.55 0.70 14.23
CA GLY A 36 -2.73 -0.54 14.98
C GLY A 36 -3.15 -1.75 14.12
N LEU A 37 -3.17 -1.61 12.78
CA LEU A 37 -3.44 -2.69 11.84
C LEU A 37 -2.22 -2.94 10.96
N ARG A 38 -1.76 -4.19 10.91
CA ARG A 38 -0.67 -4.62 10.04
C ARG A 38 -1.14 -5.75 9.13
N PRO A 39 -1.33 -5.51 7.83
CA PRO A 39 -1.65 -6.56 6.90
C PRO A 39 -0.38 -7.35 6.52
N ARG A 40 -0.48 -8.68 6.49
CA ARG A 40 0.43 -9.53 5.74
C ARG A 40 -0.21 -9.82 4.38
N MET A 41 0.31 -9.21 3.35
CA MET A 41 -0.30 -9.23 2.03
C MET A 41 -0.09 -10.58 1.36
N SER A 42 -1.15 -11.36 1.26
CA SER A 42 -1.23 -12.59 0.48
C SER A 42 -2.65 -12.71 -0.07
N ARG A 43 -2.80 -12.89 -1.37
CA ARG A 43 -4.13 -13.06 -1.97
C ARG A 43 -4.83 -14.34 -1.51
N ARG A 44 -4.05 -15.43 -1.30
CA ARG A 44 -4.63 -16.73 -0.92
C ARG A 44 -5.04 -16.80 0.55
N ARG A 45 -4.29 -16.14 1.42
CA ARG A 45 -4.54 -16.10 2.87
C ARG A 45 -4.02 -14.77 3.43
N PRO A 46 -4.78 -13.69 3.30
CA PRO A 46 -4.41 -12.43 3.94
C PRO A 46 -4.46 -12.60 5.46
N VAL A 47 -3.49 -12.03 6.16
CA VAL A 47 -3.46 -12.05 7.63
C VAL A 47 -3.53 -10.60 8.11
N LEU A 48 -4.54 -10.28 8.89
CA LEU A 48 -4.69 -8.99 9.55
C LEU A 48 -4.22 -9.12 11.00
N ILE A 49 -3.13 -8.45 11.33
CA ILE A 49 -2.61 -8.40 12.70
C ILE A 49 -3.10 -7.10 13.32
N VAL A 50 -3.82 -7.21 14.43
CA VAL A 50 -4.50 -6.10 15.11
C VAL A 50 -3.86 -5.88 16.48
N ASP A 51 -3.56 -4.63 16.83
CA ASP A 51 -3.04 -4.18 18.13
C ASP A 51 -4.13 -3.38 18.87
N THR A 52 -4.00 -3.19 20.16
CA THR A 52 -4.90 -2.40 21.01
C THR A 52 -5.13 -0.97 20.51
N ARG A 53 -4.18 -0.38 19.78
CA ARG A 53 -4.34 0.93 19.14
C ARG A 53 -5.47 0.98 18.11
N PHE A 54 -5.76 -0.15 17.48
CA PHE A 54 -6.86 -0.26 16.52
C PHE A 54 -8.23 -0.08 17.19
N ASP A 55 -8.35 -0.42 18.47
CA ASP A 55 -9.60 -0.24 19.22
C ASP A 55 -9.96 1.23 19.40
N GLY A 56 -8.95 2.12 19.47
CA GLY A 56 -9.15 3.56 19.58
C GLY A 56 -9.61 4.28 18.30
N LEU A 57 -9.68 3.58 17.16
CA LEU A 57 -10.18 4.15 15.92
C LEU A 57 -11.70 4.22 15.89
N GLU A 58 -12.24 5.20 15.16
CA GLU A 58 -13.67 5.28 14.87
C GLU A 58 -14.11 4.10 13.97
N THR A 59 -15.39 3.77 13.96
CA THR A 59 -15.92 2.64 13.16
C THR A 59 -15.60 2.80 11.68
N ALA A 60 -15.82 3.98 11.12
CA ALA A 60 -15.51 4.25 9.71
C ALA A 60 -14.00 4.12 9.40
N GLU A 61 -13.13 4.52 10.32
CA GLU A 61 -11.68 4.38 10.19
C GLU A 61 -11.25 2.91 10.25
N LYS A 62 -11.87 2.10 11.12
CA LYS A 62 -11.66 0.64 11.22
C LYS A 62 -12.04 -0.05 9.93
N GLU A 63 -13.23 0.26 9.40
CA GLU A 63 -13.71 -0.26 8.11
C GLU A 63 -12.76 0.11 6.98
N ALA A 64 -12.36 1.38 6.90
CA ALA A 64 -11.44 1.86 5.89
C ALA A 64 -10.05 1.20 5.96
N ALA A 65 -9.52 1.00 7.17
CA ALA A 65 -8.24 0.32 7.36
C ALA A 65 -8.30 -1.15 6.93
N ILE A 66 -9.37 -1.87 7.27
CA ILE A 66 -9.57 -3.27 6.86
C ILE A 66 -9.76 -3.34 5.35
N ALA A 67 -10.61 -2.49 4.77
CA ALA A 67 -10.83 -2.43 3.32
C ALA A 67 -9.52 -2.19 2.56
N GLY A 68 -8.76 -1.17 2.94
CA GLY A 68 -7.46 -0.85 2.33
C GLY A 68 -6.46 -1.99 2.43
N ALA A 69 -6.41 -2.68 3.57
CA ALA A 69 -5.55 -3.84 3.78
C ALA A 69 -5.91 -5.01 2.84
N LEU A 70 -7.19 -5.30 2.67
CA LEU A 70 -7.67 -6.39 1.81
C LEU A 70 -7.56 -6.04 0.32
N VAL A 71 -7.84 -4.80 -0.08
CA VAL A 71 -7.57 -4.31 -1.45
C VAL A 71 -6.07 -4.40 -1.76
N GLY A 72 -5.22 -4.01 -0.81
CA GLY A 72 -3.78 -4.21 -0.92
C GLY A 72 -3.39 -5.66 -1.15
N ALA A 73 -4.01 -6.60 -0.43
CA ALA A 73 -3.81 -8.04 -0.62
C ALA A 73 -4.29 -8.51 -2.01
N ALA A 74 -5.44 -8.03 -2.48
CA ALA A 74 -5.98 -8.36 -3.80
C ALA A 74 -5.07 -7.88 -4.95
N THR A 75 -4.46 -6.71 -4.79
CA THR A 75 -3.59 -6.09 -5.81
C THR A 75 -2.13 -6.55 -5.70
N SER A 76 -1.74 -7.15 -4.56
CA SER A 76 -0.36 -7.54 -4.24
C SER A 76 0.34 -8.43 -5.29
N PRO A 77 -0.31 -9.41 -5.96
CA PRO A 77 0.37 -10.24 -6.96
C PRO A 77 0.89 -9.43 -8.15
N ARG A 78 0.13 -8.42 -8.58
CA ARG A 78 0.57 -7.50 -9.65
C ARG A 78 1.75 -6.65 -9.18
N TYR A 79 1.66 -6.12 -7.96
CA TYR A 79 2.72 -5.34 -7.35
C TYR A 79 4.04 -6.13 -7.27
N TRP A 80 4.02 -7.35 -6.71
CA TRP A 80 5.22 -8.17 -6.57
C TRP A 80 5.81 -8.57 -7.92
N ARG A 81 4.98 -8.82 -8.93
CA ARG A 81 5.45 -9.06 -10.29
C ARG A 81 6.19 -7.84 -10.86
N HIS A 82 5.63 -6.63 -10.71
CA HIS A 82 6.31 -5.43 -11.15
C HIS A 82 7.59 -5.16 -10.36
N MET A 83 7.58 -5.36 -9.06
CA MET A 83 8.78 -5.23 -8.22
C MET A 83 9.87 -6.24 -8.63
N GLY A 84 9.48 -7.48 -8.92
CA GLY A 84 10.41 -8.50 -9.42
C GLY A 84 11.07 -8.11 -10.73
N TRP A 85 10.29 -7.66 -11.72
CA TRP A 85 10.82 -7.15 -12.98
C TRP A 85 11.70 -5.92 -12.79
N THR A 86 11.31 -4.98 -11.96
CA THR A 86 12.10 -3.80 -11.63
C THR A 86 13.42 -4.20 -10.99
N GLY A 87 13.38 -5.10 -10.01
CA GLY A 87 14.60 -5.61 -9.36
C GLY A 87 15.54 -6.32 -10.34
N PHE A 88 15.00 -7.12 -11.26
CA PHE A 88 15.79 -7.77 -12.31
C PHE A 88 16.45 -6.77 -13.23
N LEU A 89 15.72 -5.77 -13.72
CA LEU A 89 16.25 -4.73 -14.59
C LEU A 89 17.34 -3.88 -13.89
N LEU A 90 17.13 -3.57 -12.60
CA LEU A 90 18.12 -2.84 -11.80
C LEU A 90 19.39 -3.67 -11.59
N LEU A 91 19.26 -4.98 -11.36
CA LEU A 91 20.41 -5.89 -11.26
C LEU A 91 21.17 -5.97 -12.58
N LEU A 92 20.46 -6.12 -13.70
CA LEU A 92 21.06 -6.14 -15.03
C LEU A 92 21.82 -4.83 -15.32
N MET A 93 21.20 -3.70 -15.00
CA MET A 93 21.84 -2.39 -15.13
C MET A 93 23.08 -2.26 -14.26
N ALA A 94 23.03 -2.74 -13.01
CA ALA A 94 24.18 -2.74 -12.12
C ALA A 94 25.34 -3.60 -12.66
N LEU A 95 25.04 -4.76 -13.25
CA LEU A 95 26.03 -5.62 -13.88
C LEU A 95 26.69 -4.96 -15.10
N ILE A 96 25.88 -4.32 -15.96
CA ILE A 96 26.39 -3.57 -17.12
C ILE A 96 27.28 -2.41 -16.67
N MET A 97 26.82 -1.62 -15.70
CA MET A 97 27.58 -0.50 -15.17
C MET A 97 28.87 -0.96 -14.47
N GLY A 98 28.82 -2.09 -13.76
CA GLY A 98 30.00 -2.71 -13.15
C GLY A 98 31.02 -3.15 -14.20
N GLY A 99 30.57 -3.77 -15.28
CA GLY A 99 31.43 -4.13 -16.42
C GLY A 99 32.07 -2.93 -17.13
N VAL A 100 31.27 -1.87 -17.32
CA VAL A 100 31.80 -0.59 -17.88
C VAL A 100 32.80 0.05 -16.93
N SER A 101 32.52 0.08 -15.62
CA SER A 101 33.44 0.64 -14.62
C SER A 101 34.77 -0.09 -14.56
N ALA A 102 34.73 -1.43 -14.70
CA ALA A 102 35.96 -2.22 -14.73
C ALA A 102 36.85 -1.91 -15.94
N SER A 103 36.27 -1.35 -17.01
CA SER A 103 37.02 -0.93 -18.21
C SER A 103 37.48 0.55 -18.18
N LEU A 104 36.95 1.34 -17.21
CA LEU A 104 37.32 2.74 -16.99
C LEU A 104 38.35 2.82 -15.86
N SER A 105 39.47 3.42 -16.10
CA SER A 105 40.48 3.72 -15.07
C SER A 105 40.33 5.15 -14.57
N GLY A 106 40.50 5.38 -13.27
CA GLY A 106 40.61 6.69 -12.67
C GLY A 106 39.37 7.22 -11.95
N TRP A 107 39.21 8.55 -11.94
CA TRP A 107 38.17 9.26 -11.13
C TRP A 107 36.73 8.98 -11.53
N ALA A 108 36.48 8.28 -12.61
CA ALA A 108 35.14 7.90 -13.05
C ALA A 108 34.54 6.67 -12.29
N GLU A 109 35.38 5.92 -11.56
CA GLU A 109 34.95 4.71 -10.82
C GLU A 109 33.82 4.92 -9.78
N PRO A 110 33.80 6.01 -8.98
CA PRO A 110 32.78 6.20 -7.96
C PRO A 110 31.38 6.54 -8.52
N VAL A 111 31.31 7.02 -9.78
CA VAL A 111 30.02 7.47 -10.35
C VAL A 111 28.97 6.36 -10.41
N PRO A 112 29.24 5.14 -10.89
CA PRO A 112 28.25 4.07 -10.89
C PRO A 112 27.83 3.63 -9.49
N LEU A 113 28.72 3.76 -8.52
CA LEU A 113 28.46 3.34 -7.13
C LEU A 113 27.42 4.24 -6.44
N VAL A 114 27.34 5.51 -6.81
CA VAL A 114 26.38 6.47 -6.25
C VAL A 114 25.09 6.52 -7.09
N VAL A 115 25.21 6.52 -8.41
CA VAL A 115 24.07 6.68 -9.32
C VAL A 115 23.13 5.47 -9.27
N SER A 116 23.68 4.26 -9.19
CA SER A 116 22.87 3.04 -9.19
C SER A 116 21.92 2.91 -7.99
N PRO A 117 22.34 3.12 -6.71
CA PRO A 117 21.44 3.11 -5.57
C PRO A 117 20.38 4.22 -5.62
N ALA A 118 20.78 5.45 -6.00
CA ALA A 118 19.86 6.57 -6.10
C ALA A 118 18.76 6.30 -7.16
N PHE A 119 19.15 5.78 -8.32
CA PHE A 119 18.20 5.39 -9.36
C PHE A 119 17.28 4.25 -8.89
N SER A 120 17.82 3.23 -8.21
CA SER A 120 17.06 2.13 -7.63
C SER A 120 16.00 2.63 -6.66
N LEU A 121 16.35 3.57 -5.77
CA LEU A 121 15.42 4.19 -4.84
C LEU A 121 14.30 4.94 -5.55
N LEU A 122 14.63 5.74 -6.58
CA LEU A 122 13.64 6.48 -7.36
C LEU A 122 12.65 5.55 -8.07
N VAL A 123 13.16 4.51 -8.74
CA VAL A 123 12.31 3.54 -9.45
C VAL A 123 11.43 2.78 -8.47
N THR A 124 11.97 2.32 -7.35
CA THR A 124 11.22 1.62 -6.31
C THR A 124 10.13 2.53 -5.73
N ALA A 125 10.45 3.78 -5.43
CA ALA A 125 9.47 4.76 -4.95
C ALA A 125 8.34 4.97 -5.98
N GLN A 126 8.66 5.06 -7.26
CA GLN A 126 7.67 5.25 -8.32
C GLN A 126 6.74 4.03 -8.47
N VAL A 127 7.29 2.82 -8.42
CA VAL A 127 6.50 1.58 -8.45
C VAL A 127 5.58 1.51 -7.24
N HIS A 128 6.08 1.83 -6.05
CA HIS A 128 5.27 1.83 -4.82
C HIS A 128 4.17 2.88 -4.85
N ARG A 129 4.45 4.12 -5.32
CA ARG A 129 3.42 5.16 -5.49
C ARG A 129 2.32 4.72 -6.45
N ARG A 130 2.67 4.09 -7.58
CA ARG A 130 1.68 3.53 -8.52
C ARG A 130 0.82 2.46 -7.86
N PHE A 131 1.42 1.63 -7.01
CA PHE A 131 0.69 0.61 -6.24
C PHE A 131 -0.31 1.26 -5.27
N VAL A 132 0.10 2.27 -4.48
CA VAL A 132 -0.79 2.99 -3.56
C VAL A 132 -1.98 3.58 -4.32
N TYR A 133 -1.73 4.24 -5.45
CA TYR A 133 -2.82 4.79 -6.28
C TYR A 133 -3.74 3.72 -6.88
N ALA A 134 -3.20 2.56 -7.21
CA ALA A 134 -4.02 1.44 -7.68
C ALA A 134 -4.90 0.87 -6.56
N VAL A 135 -4.38 0.81 -5.33
CA VAL A 135 -5.14 0.43 -4.14
C VAL A 135 -6.24 1.45 -3.87
N ASP A 136 -5.94 2.75 -3.91
CA ASP A 136 -6.93 3.82 -3.70
C ASP A 136 -8.09 3.68 -4.70
N ARG A 137 -7.76 3.55 -5.98
CA ARG A 137 -8.75 3.38 -7.04
C ARG A 137 -9.60 2.12 -6.83
N ALA A 138 -8.97 0.99 -6.57
CA ALA A 138 -9.68 -0.27 -6.33
C ALA A 138 -10.53 -0.22 -5.06
N THR A 139 -10.13 0.56 -4.05
CA THR A 139 -10.94 0.81 -2.84
C THR A 139 -12.21 1.58 -3.18
N VAL A 140 -12.11 2.63 -4.02
CA VAL A 140 -13.29 3.35 -4.50
C VAL A 140 -14.21 2.43 -5.30
N GLU A 141 -13.65 1.63 -6.21
CA GLU A 141 -14.42 0.69 -7.05
C GLU A 141 -15.17 -0.36 -6.23
N ALA A 142 -14.56 -0.89 -5.16
CA ALA A 142 -15.13 -1.97 -4.37
C ALA A 142 -16.03 -1.50 -3.22
N PHE A 143 -15.70 -0.37 -2.58
CA PHE A 143 -16.30 0.07 -1.33
C PHE A 143 -16.88 1.49 -1.35
N GLY A 144 -16.59 2.24 -2.41
CA GLY A 144 -17.10 3.60 -2.60
C GLY A 144 -16.25 4.70 -1.96
N TRP A 145 -16.70 5.93 -2.19
CA TRP A 145 -15.97 7.14 -1.83
C TRP A 145 -15.87 7.34 -0.31
N ALA A 146 -16.91 7.00 0.45
CA ALA A 146 -16.89 7.19 1.91
C ALA A 146 -15.77 6.43 2.60
N VAL A 147 -15.45 5.21 2.13
CA VAL A 147 -14.37 4.38 2.69
C VAL A 147 -13.00 4.96 2.37
N ILE A 148 -12.80 5.47 1.14
CA ILE A 148 -11.51 6.08 0.80
C ILE A 148 -11.31 7.42 1.51
N ASP A 149 -12.36 8.24 1.65
CA ASP A 149 -12.29 9.51 2.39
C ASP A 149 -11.92 9.26 3.86
N ALA A 150 -12.52 8.26 4.52
CA ALA A 150 -12.14 7.84 5.87
C ALA A 150 -10.69 7.32 5.94
N SER A 151 -10.22 6.56 4.94
CA SER A 151 -8.84 6.10 4.85
C SER A 151 -7.84 7.26 4.74
N LEU A 152 -8.16 8.28 3.94
CA LEU A 152 -7.32 9.46 3.77
C LEU A 152 -7.28 10.32 5.04
N GLU A 153 -8.42 10.49 5.71
CA GLU A 153 -8.48 11.21 6.98
C GLU A 153 -7.67 10.49 8.07
N LEU A 154 -7.76 9.16 8.12
CA LEU A 154 -6.92 8.36 9.01
C LEU A 154 -5.43 8.57 8.73
N HIS A 155 -5.02 8.59 7.47
CA HIS A 155 -3.63 8.86 7.08
C HIS A 155 -3.19 10.29 7.45
N ARG A 156 -4.08 11.26 7.37
CA ARG A 156 -3.82 12.65 7.75
C ARG A 156 -3.57 12.77 9.25
N ARG A 157 -4.37 12.08 10.07
CA ARG A 157 -4.26 12.09 11.54
C ARG A 157 -3.08 11.26 12.05
N THR A 158 -2.68 10.24 11.29
CA THR A 158 -1.61 9.31 11.69
C THR A 158 -0.43 9.35 10.70
N PRO A 159 0.30 10.48 10.62
CA PRO A 159 1.42 10.61 9.69
C PRO A 159 2.55 9.66 10.08
N PHE A 160 3.25 9.14 9.07
CA PHE A 160 4.48 8.37 9.30
C PHE A 160 5.49 9.17 10.11
N LYS A 161 6.14 8.51 11.05
CA LYS A 161 7.23 9.14 11.82
C LYS A 161 8.33 9.64 10.89
N TYR A 162 9.04 10.68 11.32
CA TYR A 162 10.06 11.34 10.48
C TYR A 162 11.11 10.38 9.93
N LEU A 163 11.51 9.37 10.70
CA LEU A 163 12.52 8.36 10.34
C LEU A 163 11.92 7.10 9.69
N ASP A 164 10.62 7.08 9.36
CA ASP A 164 10.02 5.93 8.72
C ASP A 164 10.40 5.89 7.23
N PRO A 165 11.10 4.85 6.75
CA PRO A 165 11.45 4.69 5.34
C PRO A 165 10.24 4.71 4.40
N GLN A 166 9.08 4.29 4.88
CA GLN A 166 7.84 4.30 4.10
C GLN A 166 7.43 5.70 3.66
N ARG A 167 7.84 6.73 4.41
CA ARG A 167 7.60 8.14 4.04
C ARG A 167 8.23 8.51 2.69
N LEU A 168 9.34 7.90 2.33
CA LEU A 168 10.02 8.16 1.05
C LEU A 168 9.25 7.58 -0.14
N TYR A 169 8.56 6.46 0.07
CA TYR A 169 7.91 5.71 -1.00
C TYR A 169 6.41 6.00 -1.09
N THR A 170 5.76 6.30 0.04
CA THR A 170 4.31 6.57 0.08
C THR A 170 4.02 7.99 -0.38
N PRO A 171 3.07 8.19 -1.32
CA PRO A 171 2.67 9.52 -1.72
C PRO A 171 2.03 10.27 -0.55
N LYS A 172 2.26 11.58 -0.48
CA LYS A 172 1.64 12.43 0.52
C LYS A 172 0.11 12.40 0.37
N TRP A 173 -0.60 12.63 1.46
CA TRP A 173 -2.06 12.60 1.46
C TRP A 173 -2.65 13.62 0.46
N GLU A 174 -2.04 14.81 0.32
CA GLU A 174 -2.47 15.84 -0.64
C GLU A 174 -2.38 15.35 -2.09
N GLN A 175 -1.33 14.59 -2.42
CA GLN A 175 -1.14 14.02 -3.76
C GLN A 175 -2.19 12.93 -4.05
N ARG A 176 -2.56 12.15 -3.02
CA ARG A 176 -3.61 11.13 -3.13
C ARG A 176 -4.97 11.80 -3.33
N MET A 177 -5.29 12.82 -2.53
CA MET A 177 -6.51 13.61 -2.65
C MET A 177 -6.65 14.22 -4.05
N ALA A 178 -5.65 14.98 -4.49
CA ALA A 178 -5.68 15.63 -5.81
C ALA A 178 -5.87 14.63 -6.97
N ARG A 179 -5.39 13.39 -6.81
CA ARG A 179 -5.59 12.34 -7.80
C ARG A 179 -7.01 11.77 -7.76
N LEU A 180 -7.55 11.58 -6.57
CA LEU A 180 -8.91 11.09 -6.37
C LEU A 180 -9.95 12.13 -6.81
N ASP A 181 -9.70 13.42 -6.58
CA ASP A 181 -10.56 14.50 -7.07
C ASP A 181 -10.63 14.50 -8.59
N ARG A 182 -9.50 14.36 -9.29
CA ARG A 182 -9.50 14.20 -10.75
C ARG A 182 -10.27 12.96 -11.21
N LEU A 183 -10.18 11.86 -10.47
CA LEU A 183 -10.94 10.66 -10.77
C LEU A 183 -12.44 10.89 -10.57
N ARG A 184 -12.82 11.64 -9.54
CA ARG A 184 -14.22 12.04 -9.25
C ARG A 184 -14.78 12.94 -10.35
N GLU A 185 -14.00 13.94 -10.78
CA GLU A 185 -14.35 14.87 -11.86
C GLU A 185 -14.48 14.18 -13.23
N SER A 186 -13.64 13.18 -13.51
CA SER A 186 -13.69 12.42 -14.77
C SER A 186 -14.84 11.40 -14.86
N GLY A 187 -15.79 11.48 -13.94
CA GLY A 187 -16.94 10.56 -13.92
C GLY A 187 -16.61 9.19 -13.36
N GLY A 188 -15.70 9.11 -12.40
CA GLY A 188 -15.15 7.94 -11.75
C GLY A 188 -16.03 6.70 -11.66
N PRO A 189 -15.55 5.57 -11.20
CA PRO A 189 -16.30 4.31 -11.25
C PRO A 189 -17.67 4.49 -10.60
N LYS A 190 -18.73 4.17 -11.35
CA LYS A 190 -20.09 4.14 -10.82
C LYS A 190 -20.11 3.08 -9.72
N VAL A 191 -20.11 3.53 -8.49
CA VAL A 191 -20.26 2.62 -7.33
C VAL A 191 -21.60 1.94 -7.48
N PRO A 192 -21.67 0.59 -7.50
CA PRO A 192 -22.95 -0.09 -7.48
C PRO A 192 -23.73 0.36 -6.26
N ALA A 193 -24.99 0.78 -6.47
CA ALA A 193 -25.87 1.20 -5.40
C ALA A 193 -25.89 0.08 -4.33
N ARG A 194 -25.64 0.45 -3.08
CA ARG A 194 -25.71 -0.49 -1.95
C ARG A 194 -27.12 -1.08 -1.96
N PRO A 195 -27.29 -2.41 -2.02
CA PRO A 195 -28.62 -2.97 -1.89
C PRO A 195 -29.22 -2.46 -0.58
N ALA A 196 -30.39 -1.85 -0.68
CA ALA A 196 -31.16 -1.44 0.50
C ALA A 196 -31.51 -2.72 1.28
N ASN A 197 -30.97 -2.82 2.49
CA ASN A 197 -31.36 -3.85 3.46
C ASN A 197 -32.66 -3.46 4.12
#